data_1f2a74efdd0647921fd155063aff856f
#
_entry.id   1f2a74efdd0647921fd155063aff856f
#
_cell.length_a   1.000
_cell.length_b   1.000
_cell.length_c   1.000
_cell.angle_alpha   90.00
_cell.angle_beta   90.00
_cell.angle_gamma   90.00
#
_symmetry.space_group_name_H-M   'P 1'
#
loop_
_entity.id
_entity.type
_entity.pdbx_description
1 polymer ?
#
loop_
_entity_poly.entity_id
_entity_poly.type
_entity_poly.pdbx_seq_one_letter_code
_entity_poly.pdbx_strand_id
1 'polypeptide(L)'
;MVAEHATAGAVDGPAATRPRIRVQGAVKSFSGRVVVDVDDLVLGNQPIEGLIGPNGAGKTTLMRMIMHSTPLDRGRISLLPADGREVMLSSLAAHRMSRHGVVKSNQVIMDFDKLTIWDSLLLAVAEASYEQPHRIFSERTVFQRHEDEIRHYLDYFGFADPTAFAMSAGEKKLLDIVRCLLLKPSFLLLDEPTAGLPEDQTEKVMTVIRDVAGGGTSVVIVEHDLNVIWNLCGEVHFMAEGSVVLRGDPQSIREHRTVVEKYLGEGHV
;
A
#
# COMPACT_ATOMS: atom_id res chain seq x y z
N MET A 1 41.36 -6.33 -0.70
CA MET A 1 40.60 -6.81 -1.85
C MET A 1 39.38 -5.92 -1.96
N VAL A 2 39.35 -5.09 -3.00
CA VAL A 2 38.45 -3.94 -3.16
C VAL A 2 37.10 -4.49 -3.67
N ALA A 3 35.99 -4.17 -2.98
CA ALA A 3 34.66 -4.50 -3.43
C ALA A 3 34.29 -3.57 -4.60
N GLU A 4 34.04 -4.14 -5.76
CA GLU A 4 33.49 -3.46 -6.92
C GLU A 4 32.07 -3.00 -6.63
N HIS A 5 31.88 -1.69 -6.52
CA HIS A 5 30.58 -1.07 -6.60
C HIS A 5 30.15 -1.06 -8.07
N ALA A 6 29.25 -1.95 -8.42
CA ALA A 6 28.52 -1.87 -9.68
C ALA A 6 27.57 -0.68 -9.63
N THR A 7 27.96 0.44 -10.23
CA THR A 7 27.10 1.57 -10.55
C THR A 7 26.08 1.13 -11.60
N ALA A 8 24.85 0.84 -11.17
CA ALA A 8 23.74 0.62 -12.08
C ALA A 8 23.37 1.96 -12.71
N GLY A 9 23.65 2.08 -14.02
CA GLY A 9 23.29 3.23 -14.83
C GLY A 9 21.78 3.43 -14.86
N ALA A 10 21.36 4.69 -14.86
CA ALA A 10 19.98 5.07 -15.07
C ALA A 10 19.51 4.55 -16.43
N VAL A 11 18.60 3.58 -16.41
CA VAL A 11 17.91 3.11 -17.61
C VAL A 11 16.73 4.04 -17.81
N ASP A 12 16.86 5.00 -18.72
CA ASP A 12 15.72 5.70 -19.31
C ASP A 12 14.93 4.69 -20.16
N GLY A 13 14.02 3.98 -19.49
CA GLY A 13 13.05 3.09 -20.12
C GLY A 13 11.88 3.91 -20.69
N PRO A 14 11.05 3.31 -21.58
CA PRO A 14 9.88 3.97 -22.17
C PRO A 14 9.00 4.56 -21.06
N ALA A 15 8.37 5.71 -21.35
CA ALA A 15 7.53 6.46 -20.43
C ALA A 15 6.66 5.50 -19.60
N ALA A 16 6.78 5.58 -18.29
CA ALA A 16 6.11 4.64 -17.39
C ALA A 16 4.60 4.73 -17.58
N THR A 17 3.98 3.64 -17.94
CA THR A 17 2.52 3.55 -18.10
C THR A 17 1.78 3.55 -16.77
N ARG A 18 2.52 3.55 -15.64
CA ARG A 18 1.99 3.46 -14.27
C ARG A 18 2.64 4.50 -13.36
N PRO A 19 1.92 4.98 -12.34
CA PRO A 19 2.50 5.85 -11.31
C PRO A 19 3.55 5.08 -10.50
N ARG A 20 4.62 5.78 -10.14
CA ARG A 20 5.72 5.25 -9.32
C ARG A 20 5.99 6.16 -8.14
N ILE A 21 6.44 5.59 -7.05
CA ILE A 21 6.96 6.35 -5.91
C ILE A 21 8.48 6.19 -5.87
N ARG A 22 9.18 7.30 -5.79
CA ARG A 22 10.63 7.34 -5.63
C ARG A 22 11.00 7.84 -4.25
N VAL A 23 11.84 7.09 -3.56
CA VAL A 23 12.41 7.38 -2.24
C VAL A 23 13.90 7.61 -2.42
N GLN A 24 14.42 8.77 -1.96
CA GLN A 24 15.83 9.15 -2.17
C GLN A 24 16.45 9.68 -0.88
N GLY A 25 17.51 9.01 -0.40
CA GLY A 25 18.25 9.36 0.80
C GLY A 25 17.37 9.49 2.04
N ALA A 26 16.30 8.68 2.12
CA ALA A 26 15.27 8.81 3.13
C ALA A 26 15.70 8.15 4.43
N VAL A 27 15.87 8.97 5.47
CA VAL A 27 16.28 8.52 6.80
C VAL A 27 15.19 8.85 7.82
N LYS A 28 14.95 7.88 8.72
CA LYS A 28 14.12 8.07 9.91
C LYS A 28 14.73 7.43 11.13
N SER A 29 14.83 8.23 12.21
CA SER A 29 15.30 7.77 13.51
C SER A 29 14.23 7.97 14.57
N PHE A 30 14.23 7.10 15.56
CA PHE A 30 13.44 7.24 16.80
C PHE A 30 14.38 7.07 17.99
N SER A 31 14.36 8.03 18.91
CA SER A 31 15.20 8.02 20.12
C SER A 31 16.69 7.75 19.83
N GLY A 32 17.21 8.35 18.75
CA GLY A 32 18.61 8.22 18.34
C GLY A 32 18.95 6.93 17.56
N ARG A 33 18.01 5.99 17.41
CA ARG A 33 18.20 4.79 16.61
C ARG A 33 17.62 4.98 15.21
N VAL A 34 18.43 4.75 14.19
CA VAL A 34 17.99 4.73 12.79
C VAL A 34 17.09 3.51 12.58
N VAL A 35 15.89 3.73 12.04
CA VAL A 35 14.89 2.69 11.75
C VAL A 35 14.68 2.52 10.26
N VAL A 36 14.87 3.58 9.48
CA VAL A 36 14.86 3.55 8.01
C VAL A 36 16.04 4.36 7.51
N ASP A 37 16.79 3.77 6.59
CA ASP A 37 17.90 4.39 5.85
C ASP A 37 17.88 3.80 4.43
N VAL A 38 17.23 4.51 3.51
CA VAL A 38 17.02 4.08 2.12
C VAL A 38 17.62 5.10 1.17
N ASP A 39 18.70 4.73 0.51
CA ASP A 39 19.42 5.61 -0.42
C ASP A 39 18.62 5.89 -1.70
N ASP A 40 18.16 4.86 -2.40
CA ASP A 40 17.32 4.97 -3.60
C ASP A 40 16.41 3.75 -3.71
N LEU A 41 15.11 3.99 -3.83
CA LEU A 41 14.08 2.97 -4.04
C LEU A 41 13.02 3.53 -4.97
N VAL A 42 12.66 2.78 -5.99
CA VAL A 42 11.51 3.06 -6.84
C VAL A 42 10.50 1.93 -6.68
N LEU A 43 9.28 2.28 -6.34
CA LEU A 43 8.13 1.39 -6.23
C LEU A 43 7.15 1.69 -7.36
N GLY A 44 6.48 0.66 -7.91
CA GLY A 44 5.52 0.78 -9.02
C GLY A 44 6.14 0.49 -10.39
N ASN A 45 7.31 -0.16 -10.46
CA ASN A 45 7.88 -0.67 -11.71
C ASN A 45 7.07 -1.85 -12.24
N GLN A 46 6.49 -2.65 -11.32
CA GLN A 46 5.56 -3.72 -11.63
C GLN A 46 4.14 -3.36 -11.13
N PRO A 47 3.10 -3.96 -11.71
CA PRO A 47 1.72 -3.73 -11.28
C PRO A 47 1.50 -3.97 -9.79
N ILE A 48 2.10 -5.04 -9.28
CA ILE A 48 2.05 -5.43 -7.87
C ILE A 48 3.47 -5.73 -7.41
N GLU A 49 3.90 -5.05 -6.35
CA GLU A 49 5.21 -5.25 -5.74
C GLU A 49 5.06 -5.63 -4.27
N GLY A 50 5.95 -6.49 -3.79
CA GLY A 50 6.01 -6.92 -2.40
C GLY A 50 7.13 -6.23 -1.64
N LEU A 51 6.88 -5.83 -0.40
CA LEU A 51 7.89 -5.38 0.55
C LEU A 51 7.94 -6.35 1.72
N ILE A 52 8.96 -7.19 1.77
CA ILE A 52 9.12 -8.24 2.78
C ILE A 52 10.36 -7.99 3.66
N GLY A 53 10.47 -8.72 4.74
CA GLY A 53 11.60 -8.67 5.66
C GLY A 53 11.19 -8.95 7.11
N PRO A 54 12.16 -9.19 8.00
CA PRO A 54 11.89 -9.51 9.41
C PRO A 54 11.14 -8.40 10.14
N ASN A 55 10.61 -8.76 11.32
CA ASN A 55 10.00 -7.79 12.22
C ASN A 55 11.04 -6.75 12.64
N GLY A 56 10.64 -5.48 12.66
CA GLY A 56 11.57 -4.37 12.95
C GLY A 56 12.47 -3.93 11.79
N ALA A 57 12.36 -4.53 10.59
CA ALA A 57 13.14 -4.12 9.41
C ALA A 57 12.84 -2.69 8.93
N GLY A 58 11.76 -2.06 9.39
CA GLY A 58 11.39 -0.69 9.02
C GLY A 58 10.26 -0.58 7.99
N LYS A 59 9.67 -1.68 7.52
CA LYS A 59 8.63 -1.73 6.47
C LYS A 59 7.46 -0.79 6.73
N THR A 60 6.78 -0.94 7.87
CA THR A 60 5.65 -0.07 8.25
C THR A 60 6.07 1.38 8.42
N THR A 61 7.30 1.63 8.92
CA THR A 61 7.85 2.99 9.03
C THR A 61 8.05 3.61 7.65
N LEU A 62 8.62 2.87 6.69
CA LEU A 62 8.78 3.33 5.31
C LEU A 62 7.41 3.67 4.67
N MET A 63 6.40 2.81 4.84
CA MET A 63 5.05 3.11 4.37
C MET A 63 4.45 4.37 5.01
N ARG A 64 4.68 4.58 6.32
CA ARG A 64 4.25 5.80 7.02
C ARG A 64 5.00 7.04 6.55
N MET A 65 6.28 6.90 6.17
CA MET A 65 7.06 7.99 5.58
C MET A 65 6.54 8.35 4.18
N ILE A 66 6.20 7.36 3.35
CA ILE A 66 5.58 7.57 2.03
C ILE A 66 4.27 8.36 2.18
N MET A 67 3.43 7.99 3.15
CA MET A 67 2.17 8.69 3.44
C MET A 67 2.35 10.00 4.22
N HIS A 68 3.59 10.37 4.53
CA HIS A 68 3.93 11.53 5.36
C HIS A 68 3.17 11.60 6.71
N SER A 69 2.71 10.46 7.20
CA SER A 69 2.20 10.31 8.57
C SER A 69 3.32 10.19 9.61
N THR A 70 4.53 9.90 9.15
CA THR A 70 5.79 10.00 9.89
C THR A 70 6.76 10.84 9.04
N PRO A 71 7.14 12.04 9.50
CA PRO A 71 8.04 12.90 8.74
C PRO A 71 9.45 12.31 8.65
N LEU A 72 10.11 12.50 7.51
CA LEU A 72 11.50 12.13 7.31
C LEU A 72 12.42 13.03 8.16
N ASP A 73 13.54 12.49 8.60
CA ASP A 73 14.63 13.28 9.19
C ASP A 73 15.53 13.85 8.09
N ARG A 74 15.71 13.09 6.99
CA ARG A 74 16.45 13.50 5.78
C ARG A 74 15.86 12.82 4.55
N GLY A 75 16.25 13.33 3.37
CA GLY A 75 15.87 12.78 2.08
C GLY A 75 14.56 13.33 1.52
N ARG A 76 14.05 12.67 0.50
CA ARG A 76 12.80 13.07 -0.16
C ARG A 76 12.05 11.86 -0.69
N ILE A 77 10.73 12.01 -0.77
CA ILE A 77 9.84 11.02 -1.37
C ILE A 77 8.96 11.76 -2.37
N SER A 78 8.86 11.24 -3.57
CA SER A 78 8.07 11.83 -4.66
C SER A 78 7.21 10.79 -5.35
N LEU A 79 6.05 11.23 -5.85
CA LEU A 79 5.21 10.51 -6.78
C LEU A 79 5.58 10.93 -8.20
N LEU A 80 5.82 9.95 -9.04
CA LEU A 80 6.02 10.07 -10.49
C LEU A 80 4.75 9.55 -11.16
N PRO A 81 3.76 10.41 -11.48
CA PRO A 81 2.53 9.99 -12.15
C PRO A 81 2.84 9.38 -13.53
N ALA A 82 1.93 8.56 -14.05
CA ALA A 82 2.04 8.01 -15.39
C ALA A 82 2.01 9.13 -16.45
N ASP A 83 1.23 10.16 -16.17
CA ASP A 83 1.07 11.38 -16.96
C ASP A 83 1.18 12.59 -16.01
N GLY A 84 2.13 13.44 -16.20
CA GLY A 84 2.22 14.67 -15.42
C GLY A 84 3.58 14.93 -14.77
N ARG A 85 3.59 15.94 -13.89
CA ARG A 85 4.81 16.38 -13.22
C ARG A 85 4.99 15.66 -11.90
N GLU A 86 6.24 15.38 -11.57
CA GLU A 86 6.64 14.87 -10.26
C GLU A 86 6.01 15.68 -9.11
N VAL A 87 5.43 14.98 -8.13
CA VAL A 87 4.82 15.55 -6.94
C VAL A 87 5.65 15.18 -5.72
N MET A 88 6.16 16.17 -5.01
CA MET A 88 6.93 15.96 -3.79
C MET A 88 6.02 15.56 -2.62
N LEU A 89 5.87 14.26 -2.36
CA LEU A 89 5.02 13.74 -1.29
C LEU A 89 5.52 14.16 0.10
N SER A 90 6.83 14.17 0.31
CA SER A 90 7.44 14.57 1.59
C SER A 90 7.25 16.04 1.98
N SER A 91 6.64 16.86 1.11
CA SER A 91 6.25 18.25 1.42
C SER A 91 4.74 18.42 1.61
N LEU A 92 3.94 17.37 1.38
CA LEU A 92 2.49 17.41 1.52
C LEU A 92 2.06 17.04 2.93
N ALA A 93 0.95 17.60 3.38
CA ALA A 93 0.29 17.10 4.58
C ALA A 93 -0.36 15.72 4.30
N ALA A 94 -0.33 14.81 5.27
CA ALA A 94 -0.80 13.42 5.11
C ALA A 94 -2.23 13.32 4.54
N HIS A 95 -3.15 14.19 4.97
CA HIS A 95 -4.53 14.23 4.48
C HIS A 95 -4.66 14.60 2.98
N ARG A 96 -3.60 15.11 2.35
CA ARG A 96 -3.61 15.44 0.91
C ARG A 96 -3.14 14.29 0.02
N MET A 97 -2.64 13.19 0.59
CA MET A 97 -2.11 12.08 -0.19
C MET A 97 -3.17 11.46 -1.10
N SER A 98 -4.39 11.27 -0.61
CA SER A 98 -5.51 10.73 -1.38
C SER A 98 -5.87 11.59 -2.61
N ARG A 99 -5.71 12.91 -2.53
CA ARG A 99 -5.93 13.83 -3.67
C ARG A 99 -4.93 13.61 -4.81
N HIS A 100 -3.76 13.11 -4.49
CA HIS A 100 -2.74 12.74 -5.47
C HIS A 100 -2.84 11.26 -5.87
N GLY A 101 -3.92 10.59 -5.45
CA GLY A 101 -4.19 9.20 -5.77
C GLY A 101 -3.33 8.21 -4.97
N VAL A 102 -2.61 8.64 -3.92
CA VAL A 102 -1.84 7.75 -3.06
C VAL A 102 -2.68 7.40 -1.83
N VAL A 103 -3.01 6.12 -1.69
CA VAL A 103 -3.86 5.61 -0.59
C VAL A 103 -3.15 4.46 0.11
N LYS A 104 -3.32 4.38 1.42
CA LYS A 104 -2.78 3.30 2.26
C LYS A 104 -3.87 2.69 3.13
N SER A 105 -3.89 1.36 3.22
CA SER A 105 -4.70 0.66 4.23
C SER A 105 -4.15 0.89 5.65
N ASN A 106 -5.01 0.85 6.63
CA ASN A 106 -4.62 1.02 8.03
C ASN A 106 -4.33 -0.34 8.67
N GLN A 107 -3.19 -0.45 9.35
CA GLN A 107 -2.86 -1.64 10.13
C GLN A 107 -3.77 -1.80 11.36
N VAL A 108 -4.21 -0.66 11.93
CA VAL A 108 -5.20 -0.61 13.01
C VAL A 108 -6.44 0.06 12.46
N ILE A 109 -7.50 -0.71 12.38
CA ILE A 109 -8.79 -0.21 11.91
C ILE A 109 -9.32 0.74 12.99
N MET A 110 -9.48 2.00 12.63
CA MET A 110 -10.15 2.97 13.50
C MET A 110 -11.59 2.49 13.70
N ASP A 111 -11.89 2.03 14.90
CA ASP A 111 -13.24 1.62 15.27
C ASP A 111 -14.14 2.86 15.25
N PHE A 112 -14.95 2.95 14.22
CA PHE A 112 -16.09 3.83 14.21
C PHE A 112 -17.26 3.10 14.86
N ASP A 113 -17.18 2.83 16.17
CA ASP A 113 -18.19 2.10 16.96
C ASP A 113 -19.61 2.69 16.83
N LYS A 114 -19.72 3.86 16.20
CA LYS A 114 -20.97 4.59 16.00
C LYS A 114 -21.43 4.69 14.55
N LEU A 115 -20.67 4.12 13.62
CA LEU A 115 -21.04 4.09 12.20
C LEU A 115 -21.34 2.65 11.78
N THR A 116 -22.37 2.52 10.97
CA THR A 116 -22.63 1.27 10.26
C THR A 116 -21.54 1.00 9.21
N ILE A 117 -21.43 -0.23 8.74
CA ILE A 117 -20.56 -0.59 7.61
C ILE A 117 -20.87 0.34 6.43
N TRP A 118 -22.15 0.49 6.10
CA TRP A 118 -22.64 1.36 5.04
C TRP A 118 -22.19 2.82 5.22
N ASP A 119 -22.46 3.41 6.39
CA ASP A 119 -22.10 4.80 6.68
C ASP A 119 -20.58 5.03 6.62
N SER A 120 -19.81 4.05 7.07
CA SER A 120 -18.33 4.09 7.00
C SER A 120 -17.81 4.15 5.57
N LEU A 121 -18.42 3.39 4.64
CA LEU A 121 -18.07 3.42 3.21
C LEU A 121 -18.52 4.72 2.55
N LEU A 122 -19.72 5.20 2.87
CA LEU A 122 -20.21 6.49 2.39
C LEU A 122 -19.31 7.64 2.83
N LEU A 123 -18.85 7.63 4.09
CA LEU A 123 -17.94 8.65 4.60
C LEU A 123 -16.62 8.68 3.83
N ALA A 124 -16.03 7.50 3.53
CA ALA A 124 -14.80 7.42 2.75
C ALA A 124 -14.94 8.06 1.35
N VAL A 125 -16.08 7.83 0.69
CA VAL A 125 -16.39 8.45 -0.62
C VAL A 125 -16.68 9.94 -0.49
N ALA A 126 -17.38 10.35 0.57
CA ALA A 126 -17.71 11.75 0.81
C ALA A 126 -16.44 12.59 1.02
N GLU A 127 -15.50 12.15 1.85
CA GLU A 127 -14.23 12.85 2.07
C GLU A 127 -13.49 13.13 0.75
N ALA A 128 -13.50 12.20 -0.20
CA ALA A 128 -12.92 12.39 -1.52
C ALA A 128 -13.67 13.45 -2.37
N SER A 129 -14.95 13.68 -2.10
CA SER A 129 -15.85 14.53 -2.91
C SER A 129 -16.04 15.93 -2.37
N TYR A 130 -16.03 16.12 -1.03
CA TYR A 130 -16.32 17.41 -0.37
C TYR A 130 -15.24 18.49 -0.52
N GLU A 131 -14.08 18.14 -1.03
CA GLU A 131 -13.00 19.11 -1.22
C GLU A 131 -13.20 20.07 -2.41
N GLN A 132 -14.35 19.96 -3.13
CA GLN A 132 -14.75 20.91 -4.18
C GLN A 132 -15.95 21.73 -3.72
N PRO A 133 -15.77 22.98 -3.26
CA PRO A 133 -16.83 23.79 -2.59
C PRO A 133 -18.10 24.01 -3.43
N HIS A 134 -18.04 23.87 -4.75
CA HIS A 134 -19.16 24.07 -5.66
C HIS A 134 -20.02 22.80 -5.87
N ARG A 135 -19.67 21.67 -5.25
CA ARG A 135 -20.42 20.39 -5.36
C ARG A 135 -21.32 20.06 -4.18
N ILE A 136 -21.42 20.93 -3.17
CA ILE A 136 -22.26 20.74 -1.97
C ILE A 136 -23.75 20.52 -2.32
N PHE A 137 -24.19 20.97 -3.48
CA PHE A 137 -25.59 20.80 -3.94
C PHE A 137 -25.90 19.42 -4.57
N SER A 138 -24.95 18.50 -4.64
CA SER A 138 -25.11 17.21 -5.31
C SER A 138 -24.98 15.99 -4.37
N GLU A 139 -25.19 16.12 -3.06
CA GLU A 139 -25.08 15.01 -2.10
C GLU A 139 -25.81 13.75 -2.59
N ARG A 140 -27.08 13.89 -2.98
CA ARG A 140 -27.88 12.79 -3.52
C ARG A 140 -27.27 12.12 -4.73
N THR A 141 -26.60 12.89 -5.60
CA THR A 141 -25.99 12.39 -6.84
C THR A 141 -24.65 11.69 -6.56
N VAL A 142 -23.89 12.16 -5.56
CA VAL A 142 -22.64 11.52 -5.13
C VAL A 142 -22.96 10.15 -4.50
N PHE A 143 -23.95 10.12 -3.58
CA PHE A 143 -24.39 8.88 -2.95
C PHE A 143 -24.88 7.87 -4.00
N GLN A 144 -25.76 8.29 -4.92
CA GLN A 144 -26.28 7.41 -5.97
C GLN A 144 -25.20 6.84 -6.90
N ARG A 145 -24.16 7.60 -7.22
CA ARG A 145 -23.06 7.11 -8.07
C ARG A 145 -22.22 6.02 -7.43
N HIS A 146 -22.05 6.07 -6.11
CA HIS A 146 -21.22 5.13 -5.39
C HIS A 146 -22.02 3.98 -4.76
N GLU A 147 -23.34 4.11 -4.73
CA GLU A 147 -24.21 3.09 -4.14
C GLU A 147 -24.03 1.73 -4.79
N ASP A 148 -24.02 1.68 -6.11
CA ASP A 148 -23.85 0.42 -6.86
C ASP A 148 -22.46 -0.19 -6.62
N GLU A 149 -21.42 0.64 -6.57
CA GLU A 149 -20.04 0.21 -6.32
C GLU A 149 -19.87 -0.30 -4.87
N ILE A 150 -20.44 0.40 -3.90
CA ILE A 150 -20.46 -0.03 -2.49
C ILE A 150 -21.18 -1.38 -2.37
N ARG A 151 -22.39 -1.51 -2.95
CA ARG A 151 -23.16 -2.77 -2.94
C ARG A 151 -22.36 -3.90 -3.56
N HIS A 152 -21.73 -3.65 -4.70
CA HIS A 152 -20.89 -4.64 -5.36
C HIS A 152 -19.81 -5.20 -4.42
N TYR A 153 -19.05 -4.34 -3.71
CA TYR A 153 -18.03 -4.81 -2.78
C TYR A 153 -18.60 -5.49 -1.54
N LEU A 154 -19.71 -5.00 -1.01
CA LEU A 154 -20.38 -5.64 0.12
C LEU A 154 -20.86 -7.05 -0.22
N ASP A 155 -21.47 -7.23 -1.38
CA ASP A 155 -21.92 -8.54 -1.87
C ASP A 155 -20.71 -9.44 -2.18
N TYR A 156 -19.68 -8.91 -2.85
CA TYR A 156 -18.49 -9.66 -3.22
C TYR A 156 -17.78 -10.24 -2.00
N PHE A 157 -17.57 -9.46 -0.95
CA PHE A 157 -16.93 -9.92 0.27
C PHE A 157 -17.88 -10.64 1.22
N GLY A 158 -19.18 -10.56 0.99
CA GLY A 158 -20.20 -11.28 1.77
C GLY A 158 -20.50 -10.65 3.12
N PHE A 159 -20.56 -9.32 3.19
CA PHE A 159 -21.02 -8.64 4.39
C PHE A 159 -22.50 -8.94 4.63
N ALA A 160 -22.81 -9.68 5.70
CA ALA A 160 -24.14 -10.19 5.97
C ALA A 160 -25.16 -9.09 6.31
N ASP A 161 -24.74 -8.09 7.06
CA ASP A 161 -25.57 -6.94 7.46
C ASP A 161 -24.80 -5.63 7.33
N PRO A 162 -24.96 -4.89 6.21
CA PRO A 162 -24.32 -3.59 6.04
C PRO A 162 -24.74 -2.52 7.04
N THR A 163 -25.82 -2.75 7.78
CA THR A 163 -26.32 -1.83 8.82
C THR A 163 -25.79 -2.16 10.21
N ALA A 164 -24.99 -3.23 10.34
CA ALA A 164 -24.40 -3.62 11.61
C ALA A 164 -23.36 -2.59 12.08
N PHE A 165 -23.30 -2.42 13.39
CA PHE A 165 -22.26 -1.63 14.07
C PHE A 165 -21.10 -2.51 14.55
N ALA A 166 -21.36 -3.79 14.85
CA ALA A 166 -20.37 -4.72 15.33
C ALA A 166 -19.80 -5.55 14.17
N MET A 167 -18.49 -5.56 14.02
CA MET A 167 -17.76 -6.29 13.00
C MET A 167 -16.71 -7.19 13.63
N SER A 168 -16.51 -8.36 13.06
CA SER A 168 -15.34 -9.19 13.34
C SER A 168 -14.04 -8.51 12.88
N ALA A 169 -12.90 -8.98 13.37
CA ALA A 169 -11.60 -8.44 12.93
C ALA A 169 -11.37 -8.61 11.41
N GLY A 170 -11.85 -9.72 10.84
CA GLY A 170 -11.78 -9.96 9.39
C GLY A 170 -12.64 -8.97 8.61
N GLU A 171 -13.91 -8.77 9.01
CA GLU A 171 -14.80 -7.80 8.35
C GLU A 171 -14.24 -6.37 8.42
N LYS A 172 -13.67 -5.96 9.55
CA LYS A 172 -13.00 -4.67 9.69
C LYS A 172 -11.86 -4.53 8.68
N LYS A 173 -11.06 -5.57 8.49
CA LYS A 173 -9.97 -5.57 7.51
C LYS A 173 -10.49 -5.45 6.08
N LEU A 174 -11.50 -6.24 5.72
CA LEU A 174 -12.13 -6.15 4.40
C LEU A 174 -12.75 -4.77 4.17
N LEU A 175 -13.39 -4.19 5.19
CA LEU A 175 -13.94 -2.84 5.13
C LEU A 175 -12.86 -1.79 4.83
N ASP A 176 -11.70 -1.87 5.48
CA ASP A 176 -10.58 -0.94 5.24
C ASP A 176 -10.05 -1.05 3.79
N ILE A 177 -9.95 -2.28 3.27
CA ILE A 177 -9.58 -2.51 1.86
C ILE A 177 -10.63 -1.87 0.93
N VAL A 178 -11.92 -2.13 1.14
CA VAL A 178 -13.00 -1.54 0.33
C VAL A 178 -12.95 -0.01 0.36
N ARG A 179 -12.73 0.60 1.54
CA ARG A 179 -12.54 2.06 1.66
C ARG A 179 -11.41 2.58 0.80
N CYS A 180 -10.26 1.87 0.79
CA CYS A 180 -9.14 2.24 -0.06
C CYS A 180 -9.50 2.15 -1.56
N LEU A 181 -10.23 1.12 -1.97
CA LEU A 181 -10.62 0.89 -3.36
C LEU A 181 -11.62 1.95 -3.86
N LEU A 182 -12.59 2.31 -3.04
CA LEU A 182 -13.58 3.34 -3.36
C LEU A 182 -12.95 4.73 -3.62
N LEU A 183 -11.76 4.99 -3.08
CA LEU A 183 -10.99 6.21 -3.37
C LEU A 183 -10.34 6.20 -4.77
N LYS A 184 -10.44 5.10 -5.53
CA LYS A 184 -9.88 4.94 -6.89
C LYS A 184 -8.41 5.35 -6.96
N PRO A 185 -7.55 4.73 -6.13
CA PRO A 185 -6.16 5.12 -6.04
C PRO A 185 -5.42 4.87 -7.36
N SER A 186 -4.49 5.75 -7.68
CA SER A 186 -3.49 5.49 -8.72
C SER A 186 -2.28 4.72 -8.15
N PHE A 187 -2.01 4.87 -6.84
CA PHE A 187 -0.99 4.14 -6.09
C PHE A 187 -1.56 3.65 -4.75
N LEU A 188 -1.57 2.35 -4.54
CA LEU A 188 -2.16 1.70 -3.36
C LEU A 188 -1.10 0.99 -2.52
N LEU A 189 -1.06 1.32 -1.24
CA LEU A 189 -0.21 0.69 -0.24
C LEU A 189 -1.06 -0.17 0.68
N LEU A 190 -0.80 -1.48 0.73
CA LEU A 190 -1.52 -2.43 1.58
C LEU A 190 -0.58 -3.00 2.65
N ASP A 191 -0.96 -2.84 3.90
CA ASP A 191 -0.20 -3.29 5.08
C ASP A 191 -0.90 -4.50 5.70
N GLU A 192 -0.37 -5.70 5.44
CA GLU A 192 -0.92 -7.00 5.87
C GLU A 192 -2.40 -7.21 5.49
N PRO A 193 -2.78 -7.04 4.20
CA PRO A 193 -4.18 -7.07 3.80
C PRO A 193 -4.88 -8.41 4.05
N THR A 194 -4.15 -9.53 4.12
CA THR A 194 -4.73 -10.87 4.29
C THR A 194 -4.54 -11.46 5.69
N ALA A 195 -3.77 -10.81 6.56
CA ALA A 195 -3.47 -11.33 7.89
C ALA A 195 -4.75 -11.59 8.72
N GLY A 196 -4.92 -12.84 9.17
CA GLY A 196 -6.06 -13.27 9.99
C GLY A 196 -7.36 -13.50 9.22
N LEU A 197 -7.34 -13.45 7.88
CA LEU A 197 -8.49 -13.82 7.06
C LEU A 197 -8.51 -15.34 6.79
N PRO A 198 -9.70 -15.94 6.66
CA PRO A 198 -9.86 -17.28 6.12
C PRO A 198 -9.34 -17.34 4.66
N GLU A 199 -9.00 -18.56 4.20
CA GLU A 199 -8.41 -18.78 2.87
C GLU A 199 -9.32 -18.27 1.73
N ASP A 200 -10.63 -18.50 1.81
CA ASP A 200 -11.60 -18.02 0.82
C ASP A 200 -11.66 -16.47 0.74
N GLN A 201 -11.52 -15.78 1.86
CA GLN A 201 -11.47 -14.33 1.90
C GLN A 201 -10.11 -13.80 1.41
N THR A 202 -9.03 -14.51 1.74
CA THR A 202 -7.67 -14.20 1.23
C THR A 202 -7.66 -14.25 -0.31
N GLU A 203 -8.22 -15.30 -0.92
CA GLU A 203 -8.33 -15.40 -2.39
C GLU A 203 -9.17 -14.29 -3.01
N LYS A 204 -10.26 -13.87 -2.37
CA LYS A 204 -11.07 -12.73 -2.82
C LYS A 204 -10.26 -11.43 -2.78
N VAL A 205 -9.52 -11.19 -1.71
CA VAL A 205 -8.64 -10.01 -1.60
C VAL A 205 -7.57 -10.04 -2.68
N MET A 206 -6.91 -11.18 -2.90
CA MET A 206 -5.90 -11.31 -3.96
C MET A 206 -6.47 -11.05 -5.35
N THR A 207 -7.69 -11.52 -5.63
CA THR A 207 -8.37 -11.29 -6.90
C THR A 207 -8.64 -9.81 -7.13
N VAL A 208 -9.21 -9.11 -6.12
CA VAL A 208 -9.47 -7.68 -6.21
C VAL A 208 -8.18 -6.87 -6.39
N ILE A 209 -7.09 -7.25 -5.73
CA ILE A 209 -5.78 -6.62 -5.90
C ILE A 209 -5.29 -6.77 -7.35
N ARG A 210 -5.44 -7.97 -7.96
CA ARG A 210 -5.07 -8.19 -9.37
C ARG A 210 -5.92 -7.33 -10.31
N ASP A 211 -7.23 -7.24 -10.08
CA ASP A 211 -8.15 -6.46 -10.90
C ASP A 211 -7.81 -4.97 -10.86
N VAL A 212 -7.59 -4.42 -9.68
CA VAL A 212 -7.21 -3.02 -9.48
C VAL A 212 -5.86 -2.70 -10.11
N ALA A 213 -4.88 -3.60 -9.95
CA ALA A 213 -3.58 -3.47 -10.60
C ALA A 213 -3.71 -3.62 -12.13
N GLY A 214 -4.58 -4.50 -12.63
CA GLY A 214 -4.93 -4.62 -14.04
C GLY A 214 -5.53 -3.35 -14.62
N GLY A 215 -6.28 -2.60 -13.82
CA GLY A 215 -6.85 -1.29 -14.15
C GLY A 215 -5.88 -0.12 -14.19
N GLY A 216 -4.58 -0.32 -13.91
CA GLY A 216 -3.55 0.73 -14.01
C GLY A 216 -3.04 1.27 -12.68
N THR A 217 -3.62 0.87 -11.55
CA THR A 217 -3.11 1.18 -10.21
C THR A 217 -1.79 0.46 -9.94
N SER A 218 -0.79 1.14 -9.40
CA SER A 218 0.40 0.50 -8.83
C SER A 218 0.09 0.08 -7.40
N VAL A 219 0.35 -1.18 -7.07
CA VAL A 219 0.06 -1.72 -5.74
C VAL A 219 1.34 -2.20 -5.07
N VAL A 220 1.56 -1.79 -3.83
CA VAL A 220 2.64 -2.30 -2.98
C VAL A 220 2.03 -2.98 -1.75
N ILE A 221 2.44 -4.21 -1.51
CA ILE A 221 1.93 -5.06 -0.43
C ILE A 221 3.04 -5.35 0.56
N VAL A 222 2.78 -5.09 1.84
CA VAL A 222 3.58 -5.64 2.95
C VAL A 222 2.82 -6.83 3.51
N GLU A 223 3.41 -8.00 3.49
CA GLU A 223 2.80 -9.23 4.00
C GLU A 223 3.83 -10.13 4.70
N HIS A 224 3.33 -10.92 5.64
CA HIS A 224 4.09 -11.97 6.31
C HIS A 224 3.82 -13.34 5.70
N ASP A 225 2.64 -13.53 5.10
CA ASP A 225 2.35 -14.72 4.30
C ASP A 225 3.07 -14.62 2.95
N LEU A 226 4.16 -15.35 2.84
CA LEU A 226 4.96 -15.37 1.63
C LEU A 226 4.25 -16.00 0.45
N ASN A 227 3.24 -16.86 0.66
CA ASN A 227 2.47 -17.43 -0.44
C ASN A 227 1.69 -16.32 -1.16
N VAL A 228 1.15 -15.35 -0.43
CA VAL A 228 0.49 -14.18 -1.02
C VAL A 228 1.48 -13.38 -1.88
N ILE A 229 2.69 -13.13 -1.35
CA ILE A 229 3.75 -12.40 -2.08
C ILE A 229 4.16 -13.14 -3.35
N TRP A 230 4.45 -14.46 -3.24
CA TRP A 230 4.91 -15.25 -4.39
C TRP A 230 3.85 -15.40 -5.49
N ASN A 231 2.57 -15.37 -5.13
CA ASN A 231 1.46 -15.51 -6.07
C ASN A 231 0.98 -14.20 -6.70
N LEU A 232 1.25 -13.06 -6.07
CA LEU A 232 0.74 -11.76 -6.53
C LEU A 232 1.79 -10.87 -7.16
N CYS A 233 3.00 -10.84 -6.61
CA CYS A 233 3.96 -9.80 -6.93
C CYS A 233 4.79 -10.12 -8.16
N GLY A 234 5.03 -9.11 -9.00
CA GLY A 234 5.98 -9.19 -10.12
C GLY A 234 7.41 -8.81 -9.73
N GLU A 235 7.57 -8.06 -8.63
CA GLU A 235 8.86 -7.69 -8.04
C GLU A 235 8.74 -7.71 -6.52
N VAL A 236 9.80 -8.09 -5.83
CA VAL A 236 9.86 -8.14 -4.37
C VAL A 236 11.09 -7.39 -3.88
N HIS A 237 10.86 -6.52 -2.89
CA HIS A 237 11.89 -5.77 -2.18
C HIS A 237 12.09 -6.38 -0.79
N PHE A 238 13.29 -6.87 -0.50
CA PHE A 238 13.62 -7.39 0.82
C PHE A 238 14.29 -6.32 1.66
N MET A 239 13.66 -5.97 2.78
CA MET A 239 14.13 -4.95 3.71
C MET A 239 14.70 -5.60 4.97
N ALA A 240 15.89 -5.17 5.37
CA ALA A 240 16.55 -5.58 6.60
C ALA A 240 17.29 -4.38 7.21
N GLU A 241 17.24 -4.25 8.54
CA GLU A 241 18.01 -3.25 9.30
C GLU A 241 17.80 -1.81 8.79
N GLY A 242 16.57 -1.49 8.37
CA GLY A 242 16.20 -0.17 7.88
C GLY A 242 16.45 0.09 6.40
N SER A 243 17.10 -0.82 5.69
CA SER A 243 17.51 -0.66 4.28
C SER A 243 16.89 -1.70 3.38
N VAL A 244 16.67 -1.35 2.10
CA VAL A 244 16.31 -2.33 1.07
C VAL A 244 17.58 -2.97 0.56
N VAL A 245 17.81 -4.22 0.94
CA VAL A 245 19.07 -4.93 0.68
C VAL A 245 19.05 -5.77 -0.58
N LEU A 246 17.85 -6.19 -1.04
CA LEU A 246 17.66 -6.97 -2.25
C LEU A 246 16.38 -6.56 -2.95
N ARG A 247 16.36 -6.67 -4.26
CA ARG A 247 15.17 -6.57 -5.10
C ARG A 247 15.27 -7.54 -6.27
N GLY A 248 14.16 -8.06 -6.72
CA GLY A 248 14.12 -8.97 -7.86
C GLY A 248 12.75 -9.62 -8.02
N ASP A 249 12.67 -10.53 -8.98
CA ASP A 249 11.49 -11.35 -9.14
C ASP A 249 11.29 -12.28 -7.91
N PRO A 250 10.05 -12.72 -7.65
CA PRO A 250 9.72 -13.51 -6.46
C PRO A 250 10.58 -14.78 -6.31
N GLN A 251 10.88 -15.47 -7.42
CA GLN A 251 11.66 -16.71 -7.36
C GLN A 251 13.11 -16.44 -6.96
N SER A 252 13.77 -15.46 -7.58
CA SER A 252 15.14 -15.06 -7.24
C SER A 252 15.27 -14.63 -5.78
N ILE A 253 14.29 -13.90 -5.27
CA ILE A 253 14.27 -13.46 -3.86
C ILE A 253 14.06 -14.65 -2.92
N ARG A 254 13.13 -15.56 -3.24
CA ARG A 254 12.85 -16.76 -2.44
C ARG A 254 14.07 -17.66 -2.27
N GLU A 255 14.88 -17.80 -3.32
CA GLU A 255 16.05 -18.66 -3.34
C GLU A 255 17.31 -17.96 -2.81
N HIS A 256 17.26 -16.66 -2.56
CA HIS A 256 18.42 -15.88 -2.16
C HIS A 256 18.87 -16.24 -0.74
N ARG A 257 20.16 -16.61 -0.59
CA ARG A 257 20.75 -17.07 0.67
C ARG A 257 20.45 -16.13 1.86
N THR A 258 20.58 -14.85 1.68
CA THR A 258 20.32 -13.85 2.75
C THR A 258 18.85 -13.88 3.21
N VAL A 259 17.89 -14.09 2.31
CA VAL A 259 16.47 -14.21 2.65
C VAL A 259 16.21 -15.51 3.39
N VAL A 260 16.79 -16.61 2.90
CA VAL A 260 16.67 -17.91 3.55
C VAL A 260 17.26 -17.86 4.97
N GLU A 261 18.46 -17.32 5.17
CA GLU A 261 19.12 -17.27 6.46
C GLU A 261 18.48 -16.29 7.45
N LYS A 262 18.07 -15.09 6.99
CA LYS A 262 17.57 -14.01 7.86
C LYS A 262 16.05 -14.01 8.06
N TYR A 263 15.30 -14.71 7.22
CA TYR A 263 13.84 -14.61 7.22
C TYR A 263 13.11 -15.96 7.15
N LEU A 264 13.58 -16.89 6.31
CA LEU A 264 12.96 -18.22 6.18
C LEU A 264 13.50 -19.22 7.21
N GLY A 265 14.76 -19.06 7.67
CA GLY A 265 15.40 -19.94 8.64
C GLY A 265 14.88 -19.83 10.07
N GLU A 266 14.12 -18.77 10.40
CA GLU A 266 13.60 -18.54 11.77
C GLU A 266 12.16 -19.06 11.99
N GLY A 267 11.50 -19.70 11.02
CA GLY A 267 10.12 -20.07 11.26
C GLY A 267 9.35 -20.96 10.30
N HIS A 268 9.95 -21.45 9.22
CA HIS A 268 9.20 -22.30 8.26
C HIS A 268 10.02 -23.50 7.80
N VAL A 269 10.11 -24.49 8.65
CA VAL A 269 10.34 -25.90 8.29
C VAL A 269 9.09 -26.68 8.63
#